data_fb9f97ff97c09b4cd31b9642d74016a5
#
_entry.id   fb9f97ff97c09b4cd31b9642d74016a5
#
_cell.length_a   1.000
_cell.length_b   1.000
_cell.length_c   1.000
_cell.angle_alpha   90.00
_cell.angle_beta   90.00
_cell.angle_gamma   90.00
#
_symmetry.space_group_name_H-M   'P 1'
#
loop_
_entity.id
_entity.type
_entity.pdbx_description
1 polymer ?
#
loop_
_entity_poly.entity_id
_entity_poly.type
_entity_poly.pdbx_seq_one_letter_code
_entity_poly.pdbx_strand_id
1 'polypeptide(L)'
;MVRTVKGGLIQCSNPINDESRSVEEIQAAAFEKHLPFIEEAGAKGVQILCLQEIFNGPYFCPSQDARWYDAAEPVPGPTCEALAPIAARHRMVMIVPVYEREQAGVYYNTAAVLDADGKYLGKYRKNHIPHTAGFWEKYFFKPGNLGYPVFDTAYAKIGIYICYDRHFPEGARLLGLNGAEIVFNPSATVKGLSQYLWKLEQPAHAVANGYFMGCNNRVGTEAPWGIGKFYGSSYFVDPRGNFLAEGSEDEDELVVADMDLDMIEEVRRVWQFYRDRRPETYREMVELLP
;
A
#
# COMPACT_ATOMS: atom_id res chain seq x y z
N MET A 1 22.61 -3.79 -19.24
CA MET A 1 21.17 -3.69 -19.62
C MET A 1 20.50 -2.91 -18.50
N VAL A 2 19.70 -1.91 -18.85
CA VAL A 2 18.94 -1.12 -17.89
C VAL A 2 17.95 -2.04 -17.17
N ARG A 3 17.89 -1.96 -15.84
CA ARG A 3 16.95 -2.72 -15.00
C ARG A 3 15.62 -1.98 -14.90
N THR A 4 14.81 -2.01 -15.95
CA THR A 4 13.49 -1.38 -15.92
C THR A 4 12.44 -2.32 -15.36
N VAL A 5 11.64 -1.83 -14.40
CA VAL A 5 10.49 -2.53 -13.84
C VAL A 5 9.22 -1.72 -14.11
N LYS A 6 8.21 -2.38 -14.67
CA LYS A 6 6.89 -1.79 -14.90
C LYS A 6 6.00 -2.00 -13.68
N GLY A 7 5.68 -0.92 -12.98
CA GLY A 7 4.76 -0.88 -11.85
C GLY A 7 3.34 -0.55 -12.25
N GLY A 8 2.36 -1.04 -11.49
CA GLY A 8 0.95 -0.72 -11.61
C GLY A 8 0.32 -0.41 -10.25
N LEU A 9 -0.59 0.56 -10.23
CA LEU A 9 -1.40 0.91 -9.07
C LEU A 9 -2.86 0.91 -9.49
N ILE A 10 -3.72 0.18 -8.80
CA ILE A 10 -5.16 0.23 -9.02
C ILE A 10 -5.76 1.19 -8.02
N GLN A 11 -6.46 2.21 -8.50
CA GLN A 11 -7.35 3.05 -7.72
C GLN A 11 -8.79 2.80 -8.14
N CYS A 12 -9.65 2.46 -7.18
CA CYS A 12 -11.05 2.15 -7.42
C CYS A 12 -11.97 2.77 -6.37
N SER A 13 -13.18 3.09 -6.81
CA SER A 13 -14.31 3.39 -5.93
C SER A 13 -14.95 2.10 -5.41
N ASN A 14 -15.59 2.16 -4.24
CA ASN A 14 -16.35 1.03 -3.72
C ASN A 14 -17.61 0.79 -4.56
N PRO A 15 -17.87 -0.46 -5.01
CA PRO A 15 -19.01 -0.74 -5.91
C PRO A 15 -20.36 -0.75 -5.21
N ILE A 16 -20.42 -1.08 -3.91
CA ILE A 16 -21.66 -1.18 -3.13
C ILE A 16 -21.59 -0.21 -1.96
N ASN A 17 -22.45 0.80 -1.97
CA ASN A 17 -22.62 1.79 -0.92
C ASN A 17 -23.99 1.63 -0.25
N ASP A 18 -24.28 0.41 0.21
CA ASP A 18 -25.55 0.00 0.83
C ASP A 18 -25.26 -0.87 2.06
N GLU A 19 -25.51 -0.33 3.24
CA GLU A 19 -25.27 -1.00 4.52
C GLU A 19 -26.25 -2.15 4.82
N SER A 20 -27.32 -2.28 4.04
CA SER A 20 -28.25 -3.41 4.18
C SER A 20 -27.73 -4.71 3.57
N ARG A 21 -26.69 -4.63 2.74
CA ARG A 21 -26.04 -5.79 2.14
C ARG A 21 -25.15 -6.50 3.14
N SER A 22 -24.98 -7.81 2.96
CA SER A 22 -24.06 -8.57 3.81
C SER A 22 -22.59 -8.17 3.58
N VAL A 23 -21.73 -8.42 4.56
CA VAL A 23 -20.28 -8.17 4.43
C VAL A 23 -19.71 -8.96 3.26
N GLU A 24 -20.12 -10.22 3.11
CA GLU A 24 -19.66 -11.11 2.03
C GLU A 24 -20.06 -10.58 0.64
N GLU A 25 -21.29 -10.08 0.48
CA GLU A 25 -21.75 -9.49 -0.78
C GLU A 25 -20.94 -8.26 -1.15
N ILE A 26 -20.65 -7.40 -0.17
CA ILE A 26 -19.86 -6.18 -0.38
C ILE A 26 -18.42 -6.54 -0.75
N GLN A 27 -17.83 -7.51 -0.04
CA GLN A 27 -16.46 -7.97 -0.33
C GLN A 27 -16.35 -8.63 -1.70
N ALA A 28 -17.30 -9.50 -2.05
CA ALA A 28 -17.32 -10.15 -3.36
C ALA A 28 -17.40 -9.12 -4.50
N ALA A 29 -18.29 -8.13 -4.38
CA ALA A 29 -18.42 -7.09 -5.38
C ALA A 29 -17.16 -6.22 -5.52
N ALA A 30 -16.51 -5.88 -4.38
CA ALA A 30 -15.27 -5.12 -4.40
C ALA A 30 -14.13 -5.93 -5.05
N PHE A 31 -14.01 -7.21 -4.73
CA PHE A 31 -13.06 -8.12 -5.36
C PHE A 31 -13.29 -8.23 -6.88
N GLU A 32 -14.53 -8.52 -7.29
CA GLU A 32 -14.90 -8.64 -8.70
C GLU A 32 -14.63 -7.35 -9.49
N LYS A 33 -14.86 -6.19 -8.89
CA LYS A 33 -14.58 -4.91 -9.53
C LYS A 33 -13.10 -4.71 -9.85
N HIS A 34 -12.19 -5.26 -9.02
CA HIS A 34 -10.75 -5.13 -9.24
C HIS A 34 -10.24 -6.09 -10.33
N LEU A 35 -10.92 -7.21 -10.60
CA LEU A 35 -10.43 -8.21 -11.54
C LEU A 35 -10.14 -7.67 -12.94
N PRO A 36 -11.03 -6.85 -13.58
CA PRO A 36 -10.74 -6.27 -14.91
C PRO A 36 -9.46 -5.43 -14.93
N PHE A 37 -9.19 -4.65 -13.88
CA PHE A 37 -7.96 -3.85 -13.79
C PHE A 37 -6.72 -4.71 -13.55
N ILE A 38 -6.85 -5.82 -12.81
CA ILE A 38 -5.76 -6.80 -12.62
C ILE A 38 -5.42 -7.49 -13.96
N GLU A 39 -6.44 -7.89 -14.72
CA GLU A 39 -6.26 -8.46 -16.06
C GLU A 39 -5.65 -7.43 -17.04
N GLU A 40 -6.10 -6.18 -16.99
CA GLU A 40 -5.53 -5.08 -17.77
C GLU A 40 -4.05 -4.86 -17.41
N ALA A 41 -3.70 -4.88 -16.13
CA ALA A 41 -2.31 -4.76 -15.68
C ALA A 41 -1.45 -5.88 -16.27
N GLY A 42 -1.94 -7.12 -16.22
CA GLY A 42 -1.28 -8.27 -16.85
C GLY A 42 -1.11 -8.10 -18.36
N ALA A 43 -2.16 -7.66 -19.06
CA ALA A 43 -2.12 -7.41 -20.50
C ALA A 43 -1.15 -6.28 -20.91
N LYS A 44 -0.97 -5.27 -20.05
CA LYS A 44 0.01 -4.18 -20.22
C LYS A 44 1.43 -4.58 -19.83
N GLY A 45 1.64 -5.81 -19.34
CA GLY A 45 2.95 -6.30 -18.91
C GLY A 45 3.44 -5.68 -17.61
N VAL A 46 2.53 -5.29 -16.71
CA VAL A 46 2.88 -4.85 -15.35
C VAL A 46 3.58 -6.00 -14.64
N GLN A 47 4.71 -5.71 -14.03
CA GLN A 47 5.53 -6.68 -13.32
C GLN A 47 5.28 -6.67 -11.81
N ILE A 48 4.95 -5.50 -11.25
CA ILE A 48 4.60 -5.35 -9.83
C ILE A 48 3.32 -4.51 -9.73
N LEU A 49 2.26 -5.10 -9.22
CA LEU A 49 0.95 -4.48 -9.04
C LEU A 49 0.66 -4.27 -7.55
N CYS A 50 0.21 -3.06 -7.19
CA CYS A 50 -0.29 -2.79 -5.85
C CYS A 50 -1.79 -2.45 -5.88
N LEU A 51 -2.57 -3.16 -5.07
CA LEU A 51 -3.98 -2.86 -4.81
C LEU A 51 -4.09 -1.82 -3.69
N GLN A 52 -5.20 -1.12 -3.60
CA GLN A 52 -5.44 -0.11 -2.57
C GLN A 52 -5.64 -0.72 -1.17
N GLU A 53 -5.49 0.08 -0.12
CA GLU A 53 -5.67 -0.36 1.29
C GLU A 53 -7.05 -1.00 1.49
N ILE A 54 -7.09 -2.24 2.03
CA ILE A 54 -8.32 -3.05 2.25
C ILE A 54 -9.18 -3.07 0.97
N PHE A 55 -8.57 -3.47 -0.15
CA PHE A 55 -9.16 -3.31 -1.48
C PHE A 55 -10.48 -4.06 -1.67
N ASN A 56 -10.66 -5.17 -0.95
CA ASN A 56 -11.82 -6.06 -1.02
C ASN A 56 -13.00 -5.63 -0.13
N GLY A 57 -13.13 -4.33 0.16
CA GLY A 57 -14.25 -3.79 0.94
C GLY A 57 -14.20 -2.26 1.02
N PRO A 58 -15.22 -1.62 1.60
CA PRO A 58 -15.21 -0.20 1.87
C PRO A 58 -14.21 0.14 2.98
N TYR A 59 -13.88 1.42 3.12
CA TYR A 59 -13.17 1.89 4.31
C TYR A 59 -14.15 2.06 5.47
N PHE A 60 -14.42 0.98 6.17
CA PHE A 60 -15.47 0.86 7.20
C PHE A 60 -15.12 1.50 8.55
N CYS A 61 -13.90 1.94 8.76
CA CYS A 61 -13.39 2.41 10.06
C CYS A 61 -14.20 3.56 10.70
N PRO A 62 -14.88 4.45 9.94
CA PRO A 62 -15.73 5.48 10.54
C PRO A 62 -16.93 4.93 11.32
N SER A 63 -17.43 3.74 10.97
CA SER A 63 -18.68 3.19 11.54
C SER A 63 -18.52 2.64 12.96
N GLN A 64 -17.34 2.15 13.34
CA GLN A 64 -17.10 1.38 14.58
C GLN A 64 -18.12 0.24 14.77
N ASP A 65 -18.60 -0.34 13.66
CA ASP A 65 -19.58 -1.41 13.66
C ASP A 65 -18.89 -2.79 13.73
N ALA A 66 -19.21 -3.56 14.75
CA ALA A 66 -18.62 -4.88 14.99
C ALA A 66 -18.88 -5.89 13.86
N ARG A 67 -19.88 -5.68 12.99
CA ARG A 67 -20.14 -6.52 11.82
C ARG A 67 -18.91 -6.65 10.91
N TRP A 68 -18.04 -5.63 10.88
CA TRP A 68 -16.84 -5.62 10.04
C TRP A 68 -15.75 -6.58 10.51
N TYR A 69 -15.84 -7.14 11.74
CA TYR A 69 -14.95 -8.23 12.13
C TYR A 69 -15.15 -9.48 11.26
N ASP A 70 -16.34 -9.64 10.66
CA ASP A 70 -16.63 -10.75 9.74
C ASP A 70 -15.94 -10.58 8.37
N ALA A 71 -15.48 -9.35 8.05
CA ALA A 71 -14.68 -9.09 6.84
C ALA A 71 -13.23 -9.58 6.93
N ALA A 72 -12.78 -9.96 8.13
CA ALA A 72 -11.38 -10.32 8.34
C ALA A 72 -11.09 -11.78 7.96
N GLU A 73 -9.99 -12.00 7.24
CA GLU A 73 -9.54 -13.32 6.78
C GLU A 73 -8.13 -13.66 7.30
N PRO A 74 -7.73 -14.95 7.37
CA PRO A 74 -6.33 -15.31 7.61
C PRO A 74 -5.44 -14.81 6.45
N VAL A 75 -4.15 -14.56 6.72
CA VAL A 75 -3.18 -14.19 5.67
C VAL A 75 -1.95 -15.10 5.78
N PRO A 76 -1.67 -15.92 4.73
CA PRO A 76 -2.44 -16.07 3.49
C PRO A 76 -3.82 -16.69 3.74
N GLY A 77 -4.78 -16.38 2.88
CA GLY A 77 -6.16 -16.79 2.99
C GLY A 77 -6.89 -16.72 1.65
N PRO A 78 -8.24 -16.75 1.66
CA PRO A 78 -9.05 -16.87 0.44
C PRO A 78 -8.70 -15.87 -0.65
N THR A 79 -8.47 -14.60 -0.27
CA THR A 79 -8.10 -13.54 -1.24
C THR A 79 -6.75 -13.83 -1.89
N CYS A 80 -5.75 -14.26 -1.11
CA CYS A 80 -4.44 -14.64 -1.67
C CYS A 80 -4.56 -15.88 -2.56
N GLU A 81 -5.34 -16.87 -2.15
CA GLU A 81 -5.57 -18.10 -2.92
C GLU A 81 -6.25 -17.83 -4.27
N ALA A 82 -7.21 -16.88 -4.30
CA ALA A 82 -7.89 -16.48 -5.53
C ALA A 82 -6.97 -15.71 -6.48
N LEU A 83 -6.06 -14.86 -5.96
CA LEU A 83 -5.17 -14.03 -6.76
C LEU A 83 -3.88 -14.75 -7.20
N ALA A 84 -3.41 -15.75 -6.48
CA ALA A 84 -2.17 -16.46 -6.79
C ALA A 84 -2.13 -17.06 -8.22
N PRO A 85 -3.20 -17.71 -8.75
CA PRO A 85 -3.20 -18.19 -10.13
C PRO A 85 -3.14 -17.06 -11.16
N ILE A 86 -3.70 -15.88 -10.83
CA ILE A 86 -3.69 -14.71 -11.71
C ILE A 86 -2.27 -14.11 -11.73
N ALA A 87 -1.64 -13.98 -10.56
CA ALA A 87 -0.24 -13.56 -10.42
C ALA A 87 0.68 -14.46 -11.28
N ALA A 88 0.57 -15.77 -11.13
CA ALA A 88 1.36 -16.74 -11.89
C ALA A 88 1.12 -16.65 -13.41
N ARG A 89 -0.16 -16.56 -13.84
CA ARG A 89 -0.52 -16.46 -15.26
C ARG A 89 0.09 -15.24 -15.94
N HIS A 90 0.09 -14.09 -15.27
CA HIS A 90 0.65 -12.85 -15.80
C HIS A 90 2.11 -12.64 -15.43
N ARG A 91 2.71 -13.54 -14.67
CA ARG A 91 4.06 -13.35 -14.08
C ARG A 91 4.19 -12.01 -13.36
N MET A 92 3.21 -11.66 -12.55
CA MET A 92 3.06 -10.37 -11.91
C MET A 92 3.13 -10.52 -10.39
N VAL A 93 4.06 -9.83 -9.76
CA VAL A 93 4.09 -9.67 -8.31
C VAL A 93 2.86 -8.87 -7.88
N MET A 94 2.15 -9.32 -6.85
CA MET A 94 0.98 -8.61 -6.36
C MET A 94 1.11 -8.25 -4.89
N ILE A 95 0.86 -6.98 -4.57
CA ILE A 95 0.71 -6.49 -3.20
C ILE A 95 -0.80 -6.43 -2.93
N VAL A 96 -1.23 -7.22 -1.94
CA VAL A 96 -2.64 -7.52 -1.67
C VAL A 96 -3.02 -7.04 -0.26
N PRO A 97 -3.48 -5.78 -0.11
CA PRO A 97 -3.88 -5.24 1.18
C PRO A 97 -5.27 -5.73 1.58
N VAL A 98 -5.36 -6.39 2.75
CA VAL A 98 -6.60 -6.98 3.28
C VAL A 98 -6.74 -6.74 4.78
N TYR A 99 -7.93 -6.99 5.32
CA TYR A 99 -8.19 -7.05 6.74
C TYR A 99 -7.84 -8.45 7.27
N GLU A 100 -6.78 -8.54 8.06
CA GLU A 100 -6.26 -9.80 8.58
C GLU A 100 -6.88 -10.19 9.91
N ARG A 101 -7.30 -11.46 10.03
CA ARG A 101 -7.59 -12.13 11.28
C ARG A 101 -6.46 -13.11 11.63
N GLU A 102 -5.62 -12.77 12.60
CA GLU A 102 -4.59 -13.66 13.13
C GLU A 102 -5.20 -14.75 14.01
N GLN A 103 -6.10 -14.33 14.89
CA GLN A 103 -6.93 -15.19 15.74
C GLN A 103 -8.18 -14.42 16.17
N ALA A 104 -9.11 -15.09 16.84
CA ALA A 104 -10.28 -14.41 17.39
C ALA A 104 -9.87 -13.28 18.35
N GLY A 105 -10.34 -12.05 18.06
CA GLY A 105 -10.03 -10.85 18.82
C GLY A 105 -8.67 -10.19 18.50
N VAL A 106 -7.91 -10.68 17.52
CA VAL A 106 -6.63 -10.09 17.10
C VAL A 106 -6.61 -9.90 15.59
N TYR A 107 -6.68 -8.64 15.17
CA TYR A 107 -6.82 -8.25 13.78
C TYR A 107 -5.78 -7.20 13.39
N TYR A 108 -5.41 -7.17 12.10
CA TYR A 108 -4.43 -6.24 11.54
C TYR A 108 -4.88 -5.70 10.19
N ASN A 109 -4.44 -4.51 9.87
CA ASN A 109 -4.42 -3.98 8.51
C ASN A 109 -3.13 -4.49 7.85
N THR A 110 -3.26 -5.34 6.85
CA THR A 110 -2.15 -6.18 6.35
C THR A 110 -2.06 -6.14 4.84
N ALA A 111 -0.87 -6.13 4.31
CA ALA A 111 -0.62 -6.35 2.90
C ALA A 111 0.20 -7.63 2.70
N ALA A 112 -0.37 -8.59 2.01
CA ALA A 112 0.30 -9.80 1.58
C ALA A 112 1.11 -9.56 0.30
N VAL A 113 2.17 -10.33 0.08
CA VAL A 113 2.96 -10.30 -1.16
C VAL A 113 2.92 -11.68 -1.82
N LEU A 114 2.42 -11.69 -3.06
CA LEU A 114 2.49 -12.84 -3.97
C LEU A 114 3.58 -12.57 -5.00
N ASP A 115 4.49 -13.53 -5.23
CA ASP A 115 5.51 -13.41 -6.26
C ASP A 115 4.94 -13.68 -7.66
N ALA A 116 5.73 -13.45 -8.67
CA ALA A 116 5.39 -13.64 -10.09
C ALA A 116 5.02 -15.09 -10.48
N ASP A 117 5.33 -16.06 -9.65
CA ASP A 117 4.90 -17.47 -9.77
C ASP A 117 3.65 -17.81 -8.94
N GLY A 118 3.06 -16.79 -8.29
CA GLY A 118 1.91 -16.95 -7.40
C GLY A 118 2.26 -17.37 -5.97
N LYS A 119 3.55 -17.57 -5.66
CA LYS A 119 3.99 -17.97 -4.33
C LYS A 119 3.81 -16.82 -3.33
N TYR A 120 3.23 -17.14 -2.16
CA TYR A 120 3.20 -16.21 -1.03
C TYR A 120 4.59 -16.02 -0.43
N LEU A 121 5.10 -14.80 -0.43
CA LEU A 121 6.41 -14.43 0.11
C LEU A 121 6.38 -13.99 1.58
N GLY A 122 5.25 -13.49 2.02
CA GLY A 122 5.09 -12.94 3.37
C GLY A 122 4.12 -11.77 3.39
N LYS A 123 4.09 -11.06 4.51
CA LYS A 123 3.15 -9.94 4.74
C LYS A 123 3.79 -8.81 5.54
N TYR A 124 3.28 -7.60 5.33
CA TYR A 124 3.49 -6.44 6.18
C TYR A 124 2.22 -6.12 6.95
N ARG A 125 2.32 -5.83 8.24
CA ARG A 125 1.24 -5.34 9.09
C ARG A 125 1.47 -3.85 9.38
N LYS A 126 0.47 -3.01 9.10
CA LYS A 126 0.52 -1.56 9.35
C LYS A 126 0.97 -1.27 10.76
N ASN A 127 2.07 -0.56 10.91
CA ASN A 127 2.67 -0.29 12.23
C ASN A 127 1.96 0.85 12.95
N HIS A 128 1.61 1.92 12.25
CA HIS A 128 1.00 3.10 12.82
C HIS A 128 -0.51 3.12 12.54
N ILE A 129 -1.30 2.98 13.59
CA ILE A 129 -2.75 2.91 13.50
C ILE A 129 -3.35 4.25 13.92
N PRO A 130 -3.99 5.01 13.01
CA PRO A 130 -4.60 6.30 13.34
C PRO A 130 -5.77 6.15 14.31
N HIS A 131 -6.03 7.21 15.06
CA HIS A 131 -7.21 7.32 15.90
C HIS A 131 -7.64 8.80 15.97
N THR A 132 -8.25 9.27 14.91
CA THR A 132 -8.79 10.63 14.79
C THR A 132 -10.17 10.58 14.15
N ALA A 133 -10.91 11.69 14.16
CA ALA A 133 -12.29 11.75 13.69
C ALA A 133 -12.43 11.14 12.27
N GLY A 134 -13.28 10.12 12.14
CA GLY A 134 -13.50 9.36 10.93
C GLY A 134 -12.46 8.26 10.65
N PHE A 135 -11.31 8.26 11.31
CA PHE A 135 -10.27 7.24 11.19
C PHE A 135 -10.12 6.46 12.50
N TRP A 136 -11.20 5.77 12.91
CA TRP A 136 -11.24 5.00 14.17
C TRP A 136 -10.60 3.61 14.00
N GLU A 137 -9.45 3.54 13.35
CA GLU A 137 -8.80 2.28 13.01
C GLU A 137 -8.39 1.46 14.24
N LYS A 138 -8.09 2.09 15.39
CA LYS A 138 -7.77 1.36 16.62
C LYS A 138 -8.92 0.54 17.18
N TYR A 139 -10.14 0.76 16.72
CA TYR A 139 -11.28 -0.12 17.03
C TYR A 139 -11.13 -1.49 16.37
N PHE A 140 -10.54 -1.54 15.18
CA PHE A 140 -10.42 -2.74 14.37
C PHE A 140 -9.03 -3.37 14.39
N PHE A 141 -7.97 -2.57 14.39
CA PHE A 141 -6.63 -3.05 14.12
C PHE A 141 -5.69 -2.84 15.30
N LYS A 142 -4.94 -3.90 15.58
CA LYS A 142 -3.76 -3.84 16.43
C LYS A 142 -2.58 -3.26 15.64
N PRO A 143 -1.66 -2.49 16.25
CA PRO A 143 -0.40 -2.11 15.63
C PRO A 143 0.40 -3.32 15.15
N GLY A 144 1.03 -3.18 13.98
CA GLY A 144 1.86 -4.22 13.38
C GLY A 144 3.02 -4.65 14.29
N ASN A 145 3.44 -5.90 14.14
CA ASN A 145 4.47 -6.53 14.98
C ASN A 145 5.52 -7.30 14.16
N LEU A 146 5.59 -7.03 12.86
CA LEU A 146 6.54 -7.69 11.94
C LEU A 146 7.71 -6.79 11.54
N GLY A 147 7.79 -5.57 12.12
CA GLY A 147 8.77 -4.57 11.72
C GLY A 147 8.53 -4.06 10.30
N TYR A 148 9.62 -3.87 9.56
CA TYR A 148 9.63 -3.33 8.20
C TYR A 148 10.31 -4.31 7.25
N PRO A 149 9.65 -5.43 6.92
CA PRO A 149 10.21 -6.43 6.01
C PRO A 149 10.35 -5.86 4.60
N VAL A 150 11.40 -6.32 3.92
CA VAL A 150 11.59 -6.11 2.48
C VAL A 150 11.52 -7.47 1.81
N PHE A 151 10.73 -7.57 0.77
CA PHE A 151 10.49 -8.81 0.04
C PHE A 151 11.34 -8.86 -1.21
N ASP A 152 12.12 -9.92 -1.36
CA ASP A 152 12.91 -10.18 -2.56
C ASP A 152 12.01 -10.89 -3.57
N THR A 153 11.61 -10.15 -4.61
CA THR A 153 10.67 -10.63 -5.63
C THR A 153 11.37 -10.92 -6.93
N ALA A 154 10.65 -11.51 -7.89
CA ALA A 154 11.18 -11.81 -9.22
C ALA A 154 11.78 -10.59 -9.95
N TYR A 155 11.40 -9.35 -9.59
CA TYR A 155 11.77 -8.14 -10.34
C TYR A 155 12.53 -7.10 -9.53
N ALA A 156 12.21 -6.93 -8.26
CA ALA A 156 12.81 -5.94 -7.38
C ALA A 156 12.66 -6.30 -5.90
N LYS A 157 13.43 -5.64 -5.04
CA LYS A 157 13.23 -5.66 -3.60
C LYS A 157 12.20 -4.62 -3.22
N ILE A 158 11.05 -5.08 -2.71
CA ILE A 158 9.93 -4.19 -2.39
C ILE A 158 9.69 -4.07 -0.90
N GLY A 159 9.38 -2.84 -0.47
CA GLY A 159 8.86 -2.53 0.85
C GLY A 159 7.40 -2.11 0.79
N ILE A 160 6.69 -2.24 1.90
CA ILE A 160 5.30 -1.80 2.02
C ILE A 160 5.16 -0.88 3.22
N TYR A 161 4.41 0.21 3.05
CA TYR A 161 4.23 1.24 4.04
C TYR A 161 2.79 1.76 3.95
N ILE A 162 1.86 1.24 4.78
CA ILE A 162 0.42 1.41 4.57
C ILE A 162 -0.08 2.76 5.09
N CYS A 163 -0.66 3.57 4.20
CA CYS A 163 -1.48 4.76 4.48
C CYS A 163 -0.84 5.70 5.52
N TYR A 164 -1.34 5.70 6.76
CA TYR A 164 -0.90 6.55 7.87
C TYR A 164 0.59 6.39 8.21
N ASP A 165 1.18 5.24 7.90
CA ASP A 165 2.63 5.03 8.09
C ASP A 165 3.46 6.13 7.40
N ARG A 166 2.98 6.69 6.27
CA ARG A 166 3.70 7.74 5.51
C ARG A 166 4.09 8.97 6.32
N HIS A 167 3.37 9.25 7.42
CA HIS A 167 3.66 10.39 8.28
C HIS A 167 4.91 10.17 9.17
N PHE A 168 5.47 8.97 9.19
CA PHE A 168 6.58 8.56 10.05
C PHE A 168 7.84 8.26 9.23
N PRO A 169 8.80 9.19 9.14
CA PRO A 169 10.00 9.00 8.33
C PRO A 169 10.90 7.85 8.82
N GLU A 170 10.75 7.41 10.07
CA GLU A 170 11.52 6.33 10.67
C GLU A 170 11.32 5.01 9.95
N GLY A 171 10.06 4.63 9.67
CA GLY A 171 9.76 3.39 8.95
C GLY A 171 10.19 3.45 7.49
N ALA A 172 10.00 4.59 6.83
CA ALA A 172 10.49 4.83 5.48
C ALA A 172 12.02 4.64 5.39
N ARG A 173 12.76 5.14 6.40
CA ARG A 173 14.22 4.95 6.52
C ARG A 173 14.58 3.49 6.76
N LEU A 174 13.84 2.78 7.61
CA LEU A 174 14.09 1.37 7.90
C LEU A 174 13.89 0.49 6.66
N LEU A 175 12.84 0.73 5.87
CA LEU A 175 12.65 0.04 4.58
C LEU A 175 13.84 0.25 3.64
N GLY A 176 14.34 1.48 3.54
CA GLY A 176 15.52 1.77 2.73
C GLY A 176 16.80 1.09 3.26
N LEU A 177 17.01 1.05 4.58
CA LEU A 177 18.14 0.35 5.22
C LEU A 177 18.05 -1.16 5.03
N ASN A 178 16.85 -1.72 4.98
CA ASN A 178 16.60 -3.12 4.70
C ASN A 178 16.72 -3.46 3.20
N GLY A 179 17.03 -2.46 2.36
CA GLY A 179 17.37 -2.65 0.96
C GLY A 179 16.20 -2.53 -0.02
N ALA A 180 15.08 -1.91 0.36
CA ALA A 180 14.00 -1.65 -0.57
C ALA A 180 14.47 -0.80 -1.77
N GLU A 181 14.10 -1.24 -2.96
CA GLU A 181 14.29 -0.52 -4.23
C GLU A 181 13.02 0.24 -4.61
N ILE A 182 11.86 -0.34 -4.30
CA ILE A 182 10.54 0.28 -4.50
C ILE A 182 9.74 0.12 -3.20
N VAL A 183 9.14 1.20 -2.72
CA VAL A 183 8.23 1.17 -1.57
C VAL A 183 6.82 1.50 -2.05
N PHE A 184 5.85 0.66 -1.69
CA PHE A 184 4.44 0.87 -2.01
C PHE A 184 3.67 1.38 -0.80
N ASN A 185 2.83 2.40 -1.03
CA ASN A 185 1.95 2.96 0.01
C ASN A 185 0.48 2.86 -0.39
N PRO A 186 -0.14 1.67 -0.21
CA PRO A 186 -1.59 1.53 -0.36
C PRO A 186 -2.31 2.34 0.71
N SER A 187 -3.32 3.12 0.30
CA SER A 187 -3.98 4.09 1.16
C SER A 187 -5.49 4.18 0.95
N ALA A 188 -6.15 4.74 1.98
CA ALA A 188 -7.54 5.17 1.96
C ALA A 188 -7.61 6.55 2.63
N THR A 189 -7.41 7.62 1.86
CA THR A 189 -7.32 9.00 2.37
C THR A 189 -8.22 9.95 1.59
N VAL A 190 -8.87 10.89 2.30
CA VAL A 190 -9.93 11.75 1.80
C VAL A 190 -9.48 13.20 1.63
N LYS A 191 -10.23 13.98 0.84
CA LYS A 191 -10.02 15.42 0.67
C LYS A 191 -10.06 16.14 2.03
N GLY A 192 -9.25 17.18 2.15
CA GLY A 192 -9.19 18.04 3.33
C GLY A 192 -7.97 17.80 4.19
N LEU A 193 -8.12 17.14 5.34
CA LEU A 193 -7.17 17.12 6.45
C LEU A 193 -5.70 16.85 6.06
N SER A 194 -5.43 15.86 5.22
CA SER A 194 -4.06 15.44 4.89
C SER A 194 -3.76 15.44 3.39
N GLN A 195 -4.64 15.97 2.55
CA GLN A 195 -4.45 15.93 1.09
C GLN A 195 -3.16 16.64 0.64
N TYR A 196 -2.81 17.76 1.26
CA TYR A 196 -1.58 18.48 0.92
C TYR A 196 -0.31 17.68 1.24
N LEU A 197 -0.37 16.76 2.21
CA LEU A 197 0.76 15.89 2.59
C LEU A 197 1.00 14.77 1.57
N TRP A 198 -0.02 14.41 0.78
CA TRP A 198 0.04 13.28 -0.16
C TRP A 198 1.18 13.39 -1.16
N LYS A 199 1.37 14.59 -1.74
CA LYS A 199 2.45 14.88 -2.68
C LYS A 199 3.68 15.54 -2.04
N LEU A 200 3.73 15.64 -0.71
CA LEU A 200 4.86 16.20 0.02
C LEU A 200 5.70 15.12 0.69
N GLU A 201 5.08 14.29 1.52
CA GLU A 201 5.80 13.35 2.39
C GLU A 201 6.43 12.20 1.62
N GLN A 202 5.69 11.59 0.70
CA GLN A 202 6.15 10.39 0.01
C GLN A 202 7.26 10.69 -1.02
N PRO A 203 7.20 11.77 -1.83
CA PRO A 203 8.36 12.21 -2.61
C PRO A 203 9.57 12.54 -1.73
N ALA A 204 9.36 13.14 -0.55
CA ALA A 204 10.46 13.38 0.40
C ALA A 204 11.08 12.06 0.89
N HIS A 205 10.28 11.01 1.14
CA HIS A 205 10.80 9.68 1.47
C HIS A 205 11.58 9.07 0.30
N ALA A 206 11.08 9.18 -0.93
CA ALA A 206 11.79 8.69 -2.12
C ALA A 206 13.17 9.33 -2.24
N VAL A 207 13.26 10.65 -2.13
CA VAL A 207 14.51 11.41 -2.20
C VAL A 207 15.45 11.07 -1.03
N ALA A 208 14.93 11.12 0.20
CA ALA A 208 15.74 10.90 1.41
C ALA A 208 16.34 9.48 1.46
N ASN A 209 15.72 8.51 0.81
CA ASN A 209 16.16 7.11 0.81
C ASN A 209 16.69 6.63 -0.54
N GLY A 210 16.59 7.45 -1.60
CA GLY A 210 17.07 7.10 -2.94
C GLY A 210 16.43 5.80 -3.44
N TYR A 211 15.10 5.67 -3.32
CA TYR A 211 14.31 4.55 -3.84
C TYR A 211 13.05 5.06 -4.58
N PHE A 212 12.36 4.21 -5.32
CA PHE A 212 11.08 4.56 -5.94
C PHE A 212 9.93 4.40 -4.94
N MET A 213 8.86 5.17 -5.14
CA MET A 213 7.59 4.94 -4.43
C MET A 213 6.42 4.82 -5.40
N GLY A 214 5.55 3.85 -5.13
CA GLY A 214 4.23 3.72 -5.73
C GLY A 214 3.16 3.96 -4.66
N CYS A 215 2.36 4.99 -4.85
CA CYS A 215 1.41 5.47 -3.86
C CYS A 215 0.01 5.43 -4.46
N ASN A 216 -0.86 4.54 -3.96
CA ASN A 216 -2.21 4.43 -4.47
C ASN A 216 -3.27 4.72 -3.41
N ASN A 217 -4.37 5.31 -3.85
CA ASN A 217 -5.49 5.72 -3.03
C ASN A 217 -6.79 5.24 -3.68
N ARG A 218 -7.89 5.32 -2.94
CA ARG A 218 -9.25 5.12 -3.41
C ARG A 218 -9.78 6.37 -4.12
N VAL A 219 -10.88 6.23 -4.86
CA VAL A 219 -11.66 7.34 -5.42
C VAL A 219 -13.12 7.27 -4.97
N GLY A 220 -13.83 8.40 -5.10
CA GLY A 220 -15.27 8.46 -4.87
C GLY A 220 -15.66 8.61 -3.40
N THR A 221 -16.93 8.37 -3.11
CA THR A 221 -17.51 8.48 -1.77
C THR A 221 -18.10 7.15 -1.37
N GLU A 222 -17.80 6.70 -0.18
CA GLU A 222 -18.26 5.42 0.37
C GLU A 222 -19.33 5.67 1.46
N ALA A 223 -20.48 6.21 1.04
CA ALA A 223 -21.65 6.28 1.92
C ALA A 223 -22.23 4.87 2.12
N PRO A 224 -22.71 4.50 3.30
CA PRO A 224 -22.91 5.29 4.51
C PRO A 224 -21.68 5.37 5.44
N TRP A 225 -20.59 4.68 5.12
CA TRP A 225 -19.36 4.62 5.95
C TRP A 225 -18.45 5.83 5.76
N GLY A 226 -18.84 6.78 4.94
CA GLY A 226 -17.98 7.82 4.42
C GLY A 226 -17.48 8.81 5.46
N ILE A 227 -16.21 9.18 5.30
CA ILE A 227 -15.54 10.29 6.00
C ILE A 227 -15.31 11.48 5.07
N GLY A 228 -15.81 11.42 3.83
CA GLY A 228 -15.58 12.39 2.77
C GLY A 228 -15.32 11.71 1.43
N LYS A 229 -14.82 12.49 0.46
CA LYS A 229 -14.46 11.99 -0.87
C LYS A 229 -13.01 11.56 -0.89
N PHE A 230 -12.75 10.30 -1.25
CA PHE A 230 -11.42 9.80 -1.60
C PHE A 230 -10.98 10.47 -2.91
N TYR A 231 -9.76 10.99 -2.95
CA TYR A 231 -9.32 11.88 -4.03
C TYR A 231 -8.40 11.20 -5.05
N GLY A 232 -8.29 9.86 -5.07
CA GLY A 232 -7.42 9.19 -6.02
C GLY A 232 -6.01 9.76 -6.03
N SER A 233 -5.63 10.36 -7.14
CA SER A 233 -4.31 10.93 -7.35
C SER A 233 -3.20 9.94 -7.01
N SER A 234 -3.37 8.68 -7.40
CA SER A 234 -2.34 7.65 -7.27
C SER A 234 -1.17 7.98 -8.17
N TYR A 235 0.07 7.70 -7.74
CA TYR A 235 1.24 8.08 -8.51
C TYR A 235 2.46 7.20 -8.24
N PHE A 236 3.39 7.25 -9.19
CA PHE A 236 4.78 6.80 -8.99
C PHE A 236 5.72 8.00 -8.93
N VAL A 237 6.72 7.91 -8.04
CA VAL A 237 7.79 8.92 -7.91
C VAL A 237 9.15 8.25 -7.90
N ASP A 238 10.12 8.91 -8.56
CA ASP A 238 11.49 8.43 -8.68
C ASP A 238 12.38 8.85 -7.48
N PRO A 239 13.61 8.33 -7.35
CA PRO A 239 14.56 8.69 -6.30
C PRO A 239 15.00 10.17 -6.29
N ARG A 240 14.63 10.95 -7.30
CA ARG A 240 14.87 12.42 -7.36
C ARG A 240 13.65 13.24 -7.02
N GLY A 241 12.52 12.58 -6.73
CA GLY A 241 11.26 13.23 -6.41
C GLY A 241 10.40 13.62 -7.62
N ASN A 242 10.74 13.15 -8.83
CA ASN A 242 9.94 13.42 -10.02
C ASN A 242 8.78 12.43 -10.13
N PHE A 243 7.59 12.93 -10.48
CA PHE A 243 6.43 12.09 -10.76
C PHE A 243 6.59 11.42 -12.13
N LEU A 244 6.52 10.09 -12.17
CA LEU A 244 6.63 9.28 -13.39
C LEU A 244 5.27 9.06 -14.06
N ALA A 245 4.24 8.91 -13.25
CA ALA A 245 2.85 8.78 -13.68
C ALA A 245 1.94 9.23 -12.54
N GLU A 246 0.79 9.76 -12.90
CA GLU A 246 -0.20 10.25 -11.95
C GLU A 246 -1.61 9.93 -12.45
N GLY A 247 -2.45 9.37 -11.58
CA GLY A 247 -3.86 9.11 -11.84
C GLY A 247 -4.74 10.33 -11.55
N SER A 248 -5.97 10.25 -12.02
CA SER A 248 -7.01 11.26 -11.82
C SER A 248 -7.45 11.37 -10.36
N GLU A 249 -8.25 12.39 -10.06
CA GLU A 249 -8.86 12.55 -8.73
C GLU A 249 -10.22 11.82 -8.60
N ASP A 250 -10.80 11.36 -9.68
CA ASP A 250 -12.21 11.00 -9.72
C ASP A 250 -12.52 9.64 -10.35
N GLU A 251 -11.58 9.04 -11.10
CA GLU A 251 -11.88 7.87 -11.92
C GLU A 251 -11.28 6.57 -11.38
N ASP A 252 -11.97 5.46 -11.61
CA ASP A 252 -11.42 4.13 -11.43
C ASP A 252 -10.42 3.87 -12.55
N GLU A 253 -9.16 3.59 -12.21
CA GLU A 253 -8.13 3.41 -13.22
C GLU A 253 -6.92 2.60 -12.74
N LEU A 254 -6.16 2.14 -13.73
CA LEU A 254 -4.84 1.55 -13.56
C LEU A 254 -3.76 2.57 -13.93
N VAL A 255 -2.98 3.03 -12.95
CA VAL A 255 -1.84 3.92 -13.17
C VAL A 255 -0.59 3.07 -13.39
N VAL A 256 0.14 3.28 -14.49
CA VAL A 256 1.32 2.49 -14.88
C VAL A 256 2.53 3.38 -15.07
N ALA A 257 3.69 2.94 -14.56
CA ALA A 257 4.98 3.60 -14.80
C ALA A 257 6.09 2.59 -15.03
N ASP A 258 7.05 2.97 -15.89
CA ASP A 258 8.32 2.29 -16.02
C ASP A 258 9.36 2.92 -15.07
N MET A 259 9.98 2.10 -14.23
CA MET A 259 10.97 2.52 -13.22
C MET A 259 12.34 1.97 -13.61
N ASP A 260 13.28 2.85 -13.92
CA ASP A 260 14.68 2.50 -14.17
C ASP A 260 15.43 2.35 -12.83
N LEU A 261 15.56 1.11 -12.36
CA LEU A 261 16.18 0.83 -11.06
C LEU A 261 17.67 1.17 -11.00
N ASP A 262 18.35 1.33 -12.12
CA ASP A 262 19.74 1.74 -12.15
C ASP A 262 19.90 3.19 -11.63
N MET A 263 18.85 4.02 -11.72
CA MET A 263 18.80 5.36 -11.15
C MET A 263 19.07 5.36 -9.62
N ILE A 264 18.70 4.30 -8.91
CA ILE A 264 18.96 4.16 -7.47
C ILE A 264 20.45 4.25 -7.18
N GLU A 265 21.25 3.52 -7.96
CA GLU A 265 22.71 3.54 -7.81
C GLU A 265 23.29 4.90 -8.21
N GLU A 266 22.81 5.51 -9.31
CA GLU A 266 23.23 6.84 -9.73
C GLU A 266 23.00 7.89 -8.64
N VAL A 267 21.80 7.93 -8.09
CA VAL A 267 21.45 8.91 -7.02
C VAL A 267 22.27 8.67 -5.76
N ARG A 268 22.44 7.42 -5.35
CA ARG A 268 23.19 7.07 -4.14
C ARG A 268 24.70 7.27 -4.28
N ARG A 269 25.23 7.30 -5.51
CA ARG A 269 26.62 7.68 -5.77
C ARG A 269 26.86 9.18 -5.59
N VAL A 270 25.88 10.00 -5.92
CA VAL A 270 25.95 11.47 -5.77
C VAL A 270 25.64 11.88 -4.33
N TRP A 271 24.52 11.37 -3.79
CA TRP A 271 24.02 11.67 -2.46
C TRP A 271 24.17 10.43 -1.57
N GLN A 272 25.28 10.35 -0.86
CA GLN A 272 25.65 9.16 -0.06
C GLN A 272 25.00 9.19 1.33
N PHE A 273 23.68 9.43 1.38
CA PHE A 273 22.92 9.59 2.62
C PHE A 273 23.03 8.39 3.57
N TYR A 274 23.13 7.16 3.06
CA TYR A 274 23.29 5.97 3.91
C TYR A 274 24.68 5.88 4.56
N ARG A 275 25.74 6.26 3.85
CA ARG A 275 27.10 6.31 4.39
C ARG A 275 27.24 7.39 5.46
N ASP A 276 26.62 8.55 5.21
CA ASP A 276 26.80 9.77 6.01
C ASP A 276 25.85 9.83 7.22
N ARG A 277 25.05 8.79 7.45
CA ARG A 277 24.22 8.66 8.65
C ARG A 277 25.06 8.64 9.91
N ARG A 278 24.51 9.19 10.99
CA ARG A 278 25.13 9.24 12.31
C ARG A 278 24.27 8.50 13.36
N PRO A 279 24.11 7.15 13.24
CA PRO A 279 23.21 6.38 14.11
C PRO A 279 23.49 6.58 15.59
N GLU A 280 24.75 6.81 15.95
CA GLU A 280 25.17 7.08 17.32
C GLU A 280 24.58 8.36 17.94
N THR A 281 24.04 9.25 17.10
CA THR A 281 23.37 10.49 17.53
C THR A 281 21.84 10.37 17.58
N TYR A 282 21.28 9.20 17.19
CA TYR A 282 19.82 9.04 17.04
C TYR A 282 19.19 8.26 18.19
N ARG A 283 19.92 7.97 19.25
CA ARG A 283 19.45 7.14 20.35
C ARG A 283 18.16 7.63 20.97
N GLU A 284 18.00 8.94 21.14
CA GLU A 284 16.80 9.56 21.72
C GLU A 284 15.53 9.31 20.90
N MET A 285 15.65 9.03 19.58
CA MET A 285 14.49 8.73 18.73
C MET A 285 13.77 7.44 19.08
N VAL A 286 14.44 6.52 19.77
CA VAL A 286 13.88 5.21 20.16
C VAL A 286 13.52 5.14 21.64
N GLU A 287 13.70 6.21 22.35
CA GLU A 287 13.31 6.33 23.77
C GLU A 287 11.89 6.89 23.87
N LEU A 288 11.15 6.42 24.85
CA LEU A 288 9.83 6.99 25.13
C LEU A 288 10.01 8.44 25.62
N LEU A 289 9.11 9.32 25.17
CA LEU A 289 9.05 10.67 25.72
C LEU A 289 8.78 10.61 27.24
N PRO A 290 9.38 11.50 28.02
CA PRO A 290 9.21 11.52 29.47
C PRO A 290 7.76 11.84 29.88
#